data_fdf76c984e6f7a5f473ff8d3b3bbb8ba
#
_entry.id   fdf76c984e6f7a5f473ff8d3b3bbb8ba
#
_cell.length_a   1.000
_cell.length_b   1.000
_cell.length_c   1.000
_cell.angle_alpha   90.00
_cell.angle_beta   90.00
_cell.angle_gamma   90.00
#
_symmetry.space_group_name_H-M   'P 1'
#
loop_
_entity.id
_entity.type
_entity.pdbx_description
1 polymer ?
#
loop_
_entity_poly.entity_id
_entity_poly.type
_entity_poly.pdbx_seq_one_letter_code
_entity_poly.pdbx_strand_id
1 'polypeptide(L)'
;MATPPARSASPPPPVSGRKTSRRRALTPLSPPPSPLRPIFFSRAEIAAVYDTPLLDLAFAAARVHRAHHDPAMVQRCTLLSIKTGGCPEDCGYCSQSSHHKKVDLEAERLADLDSVFEAALRAKAAGSTRFCMGAAWRGPSQVGPRQWERVLEMVRRVRGLGMEVCTTLGMLTPEQAAQLREAGLTAYNHNVDTSPEYYSKVSTTRTYADRLATLAAVQGAGVSVCAGGIIGLGEGPGDRVGLLHTLATLPAHPESVPINALVAVPGTPMEGNPPPTGLDIVRCVATARVVMPASVVRLSAGRKELSPGDQALAFLAGANSVFDGDKLLTTANADRDDDAALFGALGLKSRPAFLPYGAGGETSRTGAVEGGAVKEQRA
;
A
#
# COMPACT_ATOMS: atom_id res chain seq x y z
N MET A 1 -87.13 -0.41 -5.82
CA MET A 1 -85.73 -0.70 -6.30
C MET A 1 -85.17 -1.77 -5.39
N ALA A 2 -85.06 -2.98 -5.90
CA ALA A 2 -84.78 -4.16 -5.13
C ALA A 2 -83.25 -4.44 -5.20
N THR A 3 -82.64 -4.67 -4.06
CA THR A 3 -81.26 -5.14 -3.91
C THR A 3 -81.14 -6.65 -4.23
N PRO A 4 -80.17 -7.10 -4.99
CA PRO A 4 -79.92 -8.54 -5.25
C PRO A 4 -79.20 -9.24 -4.07
N PRO A 5 -79.42 -10.56 -3.92
CA PRO A 5 -78.92 -11.33 -2.77
C PRO A 5 -77.41 -11.70 -2.88
N ALA A 6 -76.82 -11.81 -1.71
CA ALA A 6 -75.37 -12.22 -1.54
C ALA A 6 -75.12 -13.67 -1.97
N ARG A 7 -74.10 -13.90 -2.76
CA ARG A 7 -73.64 -15.24 -3.13
C ARG A 7 -72.71 -15.83 -2.01
N SER A 8 -73.08 -17.01 -1.56
CA SER A 8 -72.27 -17.83 -0.62
C SER A 8 -70.99 -18.31 -1.26
N ALA A 9 -69.82 -18.03 -0.61
CA ALA A 9 -68.53 -18.51 -1.02
C ALA A 9 -68.31 -19.93 -0.45
N SER A 10 -67.90 -20.87 -1.32
CA SER A 10 -67.47 -22.23 -0.96
C SER A 10 -66.09 -22.22 -0.32
N PRO A 11 -65.78 -23.13 0.61
CA PRO A 11 -64.47 -23.20 1.26
C PRO A 11 -63.39 -23.72 0.30
N PRO A 12 -62.11 -23.31 0.49
CA PRO A 12 -60.98 -23.79 -0.33
C PRO A 12 -60.59 -25.23 0.01
N PRO A 13 -60.00 -25.94 -0.98
CA PRO A 13 -59.56 -27.33 -0.79
C PRO A 13 -58.34 -27.44 0.13
N PRO A 14 -58.10 -28.62 0.76
CA PRO A 14 -57.00 -28.82 1.71
C PRO A 14 -55.63 -28.80 1.02
N VAL A 15 -54.67 -28.09 1.62
CA VAL A 15 -53.28 -27.98 1.18
C VAL A 15 -52.53 -29.29 1.43
N SER A 16 -52.17 -30.00 0.37
CA SER A 16 -51.38 -31.22 0.40
C SER A 16 -49.96 -30.98 0.94
N GLY A 17 -49.49 -31.96 1.69
CA GLY A 17 -48.32 -31.98 2.53
C GLY A 17 -47.03 -31.40 1.95
N ARG A 18 -46.34 -30.64 2.75
CA ARG A 18 -44.96 -30.18 2.58
C ARG A 18 -44.04 -31.41 2.58
N LYS A 19 -43.43 -31.70 1.42
CA LYS A 19 -42.25 -32.62 1.34
C LYS A 19 -41.10 -31.93 2.05
N THR A 20 -40.65 -32.49 3.16
CA THR A 20 -39.42 -32.12 3.87
C THR A 20 -38.24 -32.35 2.93
N SER A 21 -37.61 -31.25 2.42
CA SER A 21 -36.37 -31.34 1.69
C SER A 21 -35.27 -31.84 2.64
N ARG A 22 -34.72 -33.01 2.36
CA ARG A 22 -33.50 -33.51 3.02
C ARG A 22 -32.41 -32.48 2.82
N ARG A 23 -31.95 -31.82 3.90
CA ARG A 23 -30.72 -31.04 3.90
C ARG A 23 -29.59 -31.97 3.45
N ARG A 24 -29.03 -31.67 2.26
CA ARG A 24 -27.76 -32.27 1.82
C ARG A 24 -26.70 -31.84 2.84
N ALA A 25 -26.12 -32.78 3.54
CA ALA A 25 -24.96 -32.53 4.38
C ALA A 25 -23.85 -31.98 3.48
N LEU A 26 -23.38 -30.77 3.81
CA LEU A 26 -22.21 -30.18 3.18
C LEU A 26 -21.01 -31.05 3.54
N THR A 27 -20.33 -31.55 2.53
CA THR A 27 -19.06 -32.25 2.68
C THR A 27 -18.08 -31.33 3.42
N PRO A 28 -17.33 -31.81 4.44
CA PRO A 28 -16.34 -31.01 5.11
C PRO A 28 -15.35 -30.48 4.08
N LEU A 29 -15.14 -29.17 4.07
CA LEU A 29 -14.08 -28.53 3.28
C LEU A 29 -12.74 -29.15 3.70
N SER A 30 -11.94 -29.56 2.72
CA SER A 30 -10.57 -30.03 2.93
C SER A 30 -9.80 -29.04 3.82
N PRO A 31 -8.93 -29.53 4.71
CA PRO A 31 -8.14 -28.64 5.55
C PRO A 31 -7.37 -27.63 4.69
N PRO A 32 -7.17 -26.38 5.18
CA PRO A 32 -6.42 -25.38 4.44
C PRO A 32 -5.03 -25.95 4.10
N PRO A 33 -4.50 -25.66 2.90
CA PRO A 33 -3.16 -26.09 2.53
C PRO A 33 -2.17 -25.57 3.55
N SER A 34 -1.18 -26.39 3.90
CA SER A 34 -0.06 -26.03 4.75
C SER A 34 0.56 -24.69 4.29
N PRO A 35 1.12 -23.87 5.21
CA PRO A 35 1.72 -22.59 4.84
C PRO A 35 2.75 -22.85 3.74
N LEU A 36 2.48 -22.30 2.57
CA LEU A 36 3.38 -22.39 1.42
C LEU A 36 4.71 -21.77 1.84
N ARG A 37 5.80 -22.54 1.75
CA ARG A 37 7.16 -21.95 1.79
C ARG A 37 7.20 -20.83 0.76
N PRO A 38 7.86 -19.69 1.04
CA PRO A 38 8.00 -18.64 0.03
C PRO A 38 8.60 -19.30 -1.22
N ILE A 39 7.86 -19.21 -2.32
CA ILE A 39 8.34 -19.67 -3.63
C ILE A 39 9.34 -18.62 -4.06
N PHE A 40 10.62 -18.93 -3.97
CA PHE A 40 11.67 -18.06 -4.48
C PHE A 40 11.74 -18.23 -6.00
N PHE A 41 11.26 -17.23 -6.72
CA PHE A 41 11.42 -17.14 -8.16
C PHE A 41 12.86 -16.75 -8.50
N SER A 42 13.50 -17.45 -9.43
CA SER A 42 14.70 -16.98 -10.10
C SER A 42 14.39 -15.75 -10.97
N ARG A 43 15.40 -14.94 -11.28
CA ARG A 43 15.22 -13.79 -12.16
C ARG A 43 14.69 -14.20 -13.54
N ALA A 44 15.08 -15.37 -14.06
CA ALA A 44 14.58 -15.89 -15.33
C ALA A 44 13.10 -16.26 -15.27
N GLU A 45 12.63 -16.85 -14.17
CA GLU A 45 11.20 -17.13 -13.98
C GLU A 45 10.38 -15.86 -13.87
N ILE A 46 10.87 -14.82 -13.17
CA ILE A 46 10.18 -13.52 -13.12
C ILE A 46 10.17 -12.86 -14.50
N ALA A 47 11.26 -12.97 -15.28
CA ALA A 47 11.28 -12.50 -16.66
C ALA A 47 10.23 -13.20 -17.52
N ALA A 48 10.12 -14.52 -17.41
CA ALA A 48 9.10 -15.29 -18.14
C ALA A 48 7.66 -14.86 -17.74
N VAL A 49 7.42 -14.59 -16.46
CA VAL A 49 6.13 -14.02 -15.99
C VAL A 49 5.91 -12.62 -16.57
N TYR A 50 6.93 -11.76 -16.53
CA TYR A 50 6.85 -10.38 -17.02
C TYR A 50 6.58 -10.33 -18.55
N ASP A 51 7.18 -11.24 -19.32
CA ASP A 51 7.08 -11.30 -20.78
C ASP A 51 5.80 -11.99 -21.27
N THR A 52 5.01 -12.58 -20.37
CA THR A 52 3.69 -13.14 -20.70
C THR A 52 2.82 -12.09 -21.42
N PRO A 53 2.04 -12.45 -22.45
CA PRO A 53 1.07 -11.54 -23.08
C PRO A 53 0.21 -10.85 -22.02
N LEU A 54 0.06 -9.52 -22.13
CA LEU A 54 -0.45 -8.71 -20.99
C LEU A 54 -1.83 -9.15 -20.48
N LEU A 55 -2.73 -9.56 -21.38
CA LEU A 55 -4.07 -10.00 -20.98
C LEU A 55 -4.02 -11.34 -20.24
N ASP A 56 -3.17 -12.26 -20.65
CA ASP A 56 -2.95 -13.54 -19.97
C ASP A 56 -2.29 -13.33 -18.60
N LEU A 57 -1.30 -12.44 -18.54
CA LEU A 57 -0.66 -12.03 -17.29
C LEU A 57 -1.67 -11.40 -16.32
N ALA A 58 -2.49 -10.47 -16.80
CA ALA A 58 -3.52 -9.82 -15.98
C ALA A 58 -4.56 -10.83 -15.47
N PHE A 59 -4.96 -11.78 -16.32
CA PHE A 59 -5.88 -12.86 -15.91
C PHE A 59 -5.25 -13.78 -14.85
N ALA A 60 -4.00 -14.20 -15.03
CA ALA A 60 -3.27 -15.00 -14.06
C ALA A 60 -3.13 -14.26 -12.72
N ALA A 61 -2.74 -12.99 -12.75
CA ALA A 61 -2.63 -12.13 -11.58
C ALA A 61 -3.97 -11.92 -10.86
N ALA A 62 -5.06 -11.74 -11.62
CA ALA A 62 -6.42 -11.65 -11.06
C ALA A 62 -6.84 -12.92 -10.30
N ARG A 63 -6.44 -14.11 -10.78
CA ARG A 63 -6.68 -15.38 -10.07
C ARG A 63 -5.88 -15.45 -8.76
N VAL A 64 -4.59 -15.08 -8.81
CA VAL A 64 -3.73 -15.02 -7.62
C VAL A 64 -4.28 -14.01 -6.61
N HIS A 65 -4.69 -12.83 -7.06
CA HIS A 65 -5.29 -11.81 -6.20
C HIS A 65 -6.49 -12.35 -5.43
N ARG A 66 -7.44 -12.97 -6.12
CA ARG A 66 -8.66 -13.54 -5.50
C ARG A 66 -8.39 -14.74 -4.59
N ALA A 67 -7.29 -15.44 -4.77
CA ALA A 67 -6.89 -16.53 -3.89
C ALA A 67 -6.31 -16.04 -2.55
N HIS A 68 -5.77 -14.82 -2.51
CA HIS A 68 -5.06 -14.26 -1.35
C HIS A 68 -5.73 -13.03 -0.72
N HIS A 69 -6.60 -12.35 -1.45
CA HIS A 69 -7.24 -11.10 -1.01
C HIS A 69 -8.71 -11.07 -1.43
N ASP A 70 -9.51 -10.32 -0.69
CA ASP A 70 -10.82 -9.88 -1.17
C ASP A 70 -10.62 -8.81 -2.26
N PRO A 71 -11.00 -9.10 -3.53
CA PRO A 71 -10.74 -8.21 -4.66
C PRO A 71 -11.54 -6.90 -4.60
N ALA A 72 -12.57 -6.82 -3.76
CA ALA A 72 -13.33 -5.60 -3.56
C ALA A 72 -12.71 -4.66 -2.51
N MET A 73 -11.70 -5.12 -1.75
CA MET A 73 -11.11 -4.35 -0.65
C MET A 73 -9.84 -3.62 -1.10
N VAL A 74 -9.84 -2.29 -0.97
CA VAL A 74 -8.69 -1.42 -1.28
C VAL A 74 -8.23 -0.70 -0.03
N GLN A 75 -6.93 -0.79 0.31
CA GLN A 75 -6.34 -0.02 1.38
C GLN A 75 -6.17 1.45 0.93
N ARG A 76 -6.78 2.38 1.64
CA ARG A 76 -6.63 3.82 1.42
C ARG A 76 -5.61 4.40 2.40
N CYS A 77 -4.60 5.07 1.86
CA CYS A 77 -3.49 5.63 2.64
C CYS A 77 -3.37 7.13 2.37
N THR A 78 -3.34 7.95 3.40
CA THR A 78 -2.97 9.37 3.24
C THR A 78 -1.49 9.55 3.55
N LEU A 79 -0.81 10.35 2.72
CA LEU A 79 0.61 10.66 2.86
C LEU A 79 0.79 12.15 3.21
N LEU A 80 1.51 12.41 4.30
CA LEU A 80 1.89 13.75 4.73
C LEU A 80 3.41 13.92 4.70
N SER A 81 3.88 15.02 4.08
CA SER A 81 5.27 15.46 4.26
C SER A 81 5.38 16.15 5.61
N ILE A 82 6.08 15.54 6.56
CA ILE A 82 6.35 16.15 7.88
C ILE A 82 7.62 16.98 7.90
N LYS A 83 8.47 16.88 6.86
CA LYS A 83 9.62 17.72 6.60
C LYS A 83 9.92 17.70 5.11
N THR A 84 9.69 18.82 4.44
CA THR A 84 9.84 18.97 2.99
C THR A 84 11.17 19.60 2.64
N GLY A 85 11.78 19.19 1.51
CA GLY A 85 12.95 19.81 0.90
C GLY A 85 14.26 19.69 1.67
N GLY A 86 15.37 20.08 1.03
CA GLY A 86 16.71 20.10 1.65
C GLY A 86 17.27 18.72 1.99
N CYS A 87 16.84 17.65 1.31
CA CYS A 87 17.39 16.32 1.46
C CYS A 87 18.82 16.26 0.92
N PRO A 88 19.80 15.73 1.67
CA PRO A 88 21.18 15.66 1.21
C PRO A 88 21.46 14.54 0.19
N GLU A 89 20.44 13.79 -0.21
CA GLU A 89 20.55 12.76 -1.26
C GLU A 89 20.34 13.36 -2.65
N ASP A 90 20.99 12.78 -3.68
CA ASP A 90 20.97 13.26 -5.04
C ASP A 90 20.02 12.50 -5.99
N CYS A 91 19.02 11.80 -5.46
CA CYS A 91 18.09 11.00 -6.28
C CYS A 91 17.55 11.81 -7.46
N GLY A 92 17.85 11.39 -8.69
CA GLY A 92 17.66 12.15 -9.92
C GLY A 92 16.20 12.50 -10.26
N TYR A 93 15.23 11.84 -9.66
CA TYR A 93 13.80 12.11 -9.81
C TYR A 93 13.22 13.01 -8.72
N CYS A 94 13.97 13.26 -7.62
CA CYS A 94 13.38 13.76 -6.38
C CYS A 94 13.50 15.29 -6.28
N SER A 95 12.37 15.99 -6.30
CA SER A 95 12.30 17.44 -6.10
C SER A 95 12.82 17.92 -4.74
N GLN A 96 12.89 17.03 -3.74
CA GLN A 96 13.31 17.39 -2.38
C GLN A 96 14.84 17.42 -2.19
N SER A 97 15.61 17.02 -3.21
CA SER A 97 17.06 16.99 -3.17
C SER A 97 17.68 18.38 -3.08
N SER A 98 18.61 18.58 -2.15
CA SER A 98 19.38 19.84 -2.07
C SER A 98 20.41 19.98 -3.21
N HIS A 99 20.64 18.93 -4.01
CA HIS A 99 21.51 18.96 -5.18
C HIS A 99 20.83 19.62 -6.39
N HIS A 100 19.51 19.63 -6.47
CA HIS A 100 18.72 20.12 -7.61
C HIS A 100 18.39 21.61 -7.45
N LYS A 101 19.36 22.48 -7.77
CA LYS A 101 19.28 23.93 -7.55
C LYS A 101 18.23 24.65 -8.41
N LYS A 102 17.72 24.01 -9.46
CA LYS A 102 16.69 24.56 -10.35
C LYS A 102 15.27 24.24 -9.91
N VAL A 103 15.10 23.33 -8.95
CA VAL A 103 13.78 22.99 -8.41
C VAL A 103 13.34 24.11 -7.47
N ASP A 104 12.17 24.65 -7.74
CA ASP A 104 11.53 25.67 -6.89
C ASP A 104 10.81 25.00 -5.71
N LEU A 105 11.58 24.62 -4.70
CA LEU A 105 11.08 24.00 -3.47
C LEU A 105 11.89 24.44 -2.27
N GLU A 106 11.28 25.27 -1.43
CA GLU A 106 11.90 25.70 -0.17
C GLU A 106 11.95 24.56 0.86
N ALA A 107 13.03 24.54 1.63
CA ALA A 107 13.18 23.57 2.72
C ALA A 107 12.40 24.01 3.96
N GLU A 108 11.46 23.18 4.37
CA GLU A 108 10.65 23.41 5.57
C GLU A 108 11.30 22.78 6.81
N ARG A 109 10.91 23.27 7.98
CA ARG A 109 11.25 22.65 9.27
C ARG A 109 10.36 21.41 9.50
N LEU A 110 10.77 20.56 10.46
CA LEU A 110 9.91 19.48 10.92
C LEU A 110 8.58 20.06 11.45
N ALA A 111 7.48 19.52 10.92
CA ALA A 111 6.11 19.90 11.31
C ALA A 111 5.91 19.82 12.82
N ASP A 112 5.00 20.63 13.32
CA ASP A 112 4.58 20.52 14.72
C ASP A 112 3.65 19.31 14.92
N LEU A 113 3.56 18.88 16.18
CA LEU A 113 2.88 17.66 16.55
C LEU A 113 1.35 17.76 16.36
N ASP A 114 0.79 18.93 16.61
CA ASP A 114 -0.66 19.14 16.55
C ASP A 114 -1.14 19.23 15.09
N SER A 115 -0.39 19.88 14.20
CA SER A 115 -0.71 19.93 12.77
C SER A 115 -0.70 18.54 12.13
N VAL A 116 0.25 17.66 12.50
CA VAL A 116 0.30 16.28 12.04
C VAL A 116 -0.89 15.49 12.58
N PHE A 117 -1.24 15.67 13.84
CA PHE A 117 -2.38 14.98 14.44
C PHE A 117 -3.71 15.39 13.81
N GLU A 118 -3.93 16.68 13.56
CA GLU A 118 -5.11 17.18 12.85
C GLU A 118 -5.19 16.66 11.41
N ALA A 119 -4.05 16.59 10.70
CA ALA A 119 -4.01 16.00 9.37
C ALA A 119 -4.41 14.51 9.40
N ALA A 120 -3.97 13.76 10.41
CA ALA A 120 -4.35 12.36 10.59
C ALA A 120 -5.84 12.21 10.93
N LEU A 121 -6.41 13.10 11.74
CA LEU A 121 -7.86 13.13 12.01
C LEU A 121 -8.67 13.37 10.74
N ARG A 122 -8.26 14.35 9.91
CA ARG A 122 -8.93 14.61 8.61
C ARG A 122 -8.81 13.41 7.67
N ALA A 123 -7.64 12.78 7.61
CA ALA A 123 -7.42 11.57 6.81
C ALA A 123 -8.33 10.41 7.25
N LYS A 124 -8.44 10.18 8.57
CA LYS A 124 -9.32 9.17 9.14
C LYS A 124 -10.79 9.45 8.82
N ALA A 125 -11.23 10.69 9.00
CA ALA A 125 -12.61 11.10 8.68
C ALA A 125 -12.94 10.94 7.19
N ALA A 126 -11.95 11.09 6.30
CA ALA A 126 -12.08 10.85 4.87
C ALA A 126 -12.02 9.36 4.47
N GLY A 127 -11.85 8.45 5.43
CA GLY A 127 -11.87 7.00 5.21
C GLY A 127 -10.50 6.36 4.96
N SER A 128 -9.38 7.08 5.12
CA SER A 128 -8.05 6.49 5.10
C SER A 128 -7.84 5.60 6.33
N THR A 129 -7.28 4.42 6.11
CA THR A 129 -7.02 3.43 7.18
C THR A 129 -5.55 3.35 7.57
N ARG A 130 -4.67 3.91 6.73
CA ARG A 130 -3.24 4.05 7.00
C ARG A 130 -2.82 5.52 6.81
N PHE A 131 -2.05 6.04 7.76
CA PHE A 131 -1.45 7.37 7.66
C PHE A 131 0.06 7.23 7.49
N CYS A 132 0.57 7.81 6.41
CA CYS A 132 1.99 7.76 6.03
C CYS A 132 2.63 9.11 6.28
N MET A 133 3.82 9.14 6.90
CA MET A 133 4.59 10.35 7.18
C MET A 133 5.96 10.27 6.52
N GLY A 134 6.27 11.23 5.65
CA GLY A 134 7.55 11.32 4.96
C GLY A 134 8.39 12.50 5.42
N ALA A 135 9.70 12.30 5.57
CA ALA A 135 10.65 13.38 5.83
C ALA A 135 11.81 13.34 4.83
N ALA A 136 12.18 14.50 4.30
CA ALA A 136 13.29 14.68 3.38
C ALA A 136 14.63 14.61 4.13
N TRP A 137 15.01 13.42 4.56
CA TRP A 137 16.25 13.12 5.29
C TRP A 137 17.05 11.99 4.62
N ARG A 138 18.36 12.01 4.80
CA ARG A 138 19.18 10.83 4.56
C ARG A 138 18.85 9.71 5.55
N GLY A 139 18.64 10.08 6.81
CA GLY A 139 18.26 9.20 7.89
C GLY A 139 18.18 9.93 9.23
N PRO A 140 17.48 9.38 10.24
CA PRO A 140 17.34 10.00 11.56
C PRO A 140 18.66 10.17 12.31
N SER A 141 19.72 9.48 11.93
CA SER A 141 21.06 9.66 12.52
C SER A 141 21.65 11.06 12.30
N GLN A 142 21.06 11.84 11.37
CA GLN A 142 21.47 13.22 11.06
C GLN A 142 20.61 14.29 11.76
N VAL A 143 19.60 13.87 12.53
CA VAL A 143 18.72 14.80 13.25
C VAL A 143 18.99 14.76 14.74
N GLY A 144 18.74 15.89 15.42
CA GLY A 144 18.94 15.94 16.86
C GLY A 144 17.93 15.10 17.65
N PRO A 145 18.29 14.65 18.88
CA PRO A 145 17.45 13.79 19.70
C PRO A 145 16.03 14.32 19.93
N ARG A 146 15.88 15.65 20.07
CA ARG A 146 14.56 16.29 20.25
C ARG A 146 13.66 16.16 19.02
N GLN A 147 14.23 16.23 17.83
CA GLN A 147 13.46 16.05 16.58
C GLN A 147 13.08 14.59 16.40
N TRP A 148 13.98 13.68 16.73
CA TRP A 148 13.70 12.25 16.68
C TRP A 148 12.56 11.87 17.62
N GLU A 149 12.64 12.30 18.90
CA GLU A 149 11.57 12.04 19.88
C GLU A 149 10.22 12.61 19.43
N ARG A 150 10.22 13.79 18.78
CA ARG A 150 8.99 14.35 18.19
C ARG A 150 8.39 13.44 17.13
N VAL A 151 9.21 12.80 16.28
CA VAL A 151 8.71 11.84 15.29
C VAL A 151 8.13 10.60 15.96
N LEU A 152 8.79 10.07 16.97
CA LEU A 152 8.26 8.94 17.75
C LEU A 152 6.91 9.29 18.37
N GLU A 153 6.76 10.50 18.90
CA GLU A 153 5.49 10.97 19.46
C GLU A 153 4.40 11.15 18.39
N MET A 154 4.75 11.62 17.18
CA MET A 154 3.81 11.63 16.02
C MET A 154 3.29 10.22 15.74
N VAL A 155 4.17 9.22 15.72
CA VAL A 155 3.78 7.82 15.50
C VAL A 155 2.81 7.35 16.59
N ARG A 156 3.11 7.59 17.87
CA ARG A 156 2.25 7.21 19.01
C ARG A 156 0.87 7.84 18.91
N ARG A 157 0.80 9.15 18.63
CA ARG A 157 -0.48 9.87 18.55
C ARG A 157 -1.34 9.40 17.37
N VAL A 158 -0.75 9.22 16.20
CA VAL A 158 -1.49 8.72 15.03
C VAL A 158 -1.94 7.27 15.26
N ARG A 159 -1.09 6.44 15.84
CA ARG A 159 -1.45 5.07 16.23
C ARG A 159 -2.63 5.03 17.21
N GLY A 160 -2.65 5.98 18.18
CA GLY A 160 -3.75 6.16 19.15
C GLY A 160 -5.11 6.47 18.50
N LEU A 161 -5.13 6.98 17.27
CA LEU A 161 -6.37 7.14 16.48
C LEU A 161 -6.95 5.82 15.95
N GLY A 162 -6.26 4.69 16.12
CA GLY A 162 -6.68 3.41 15.55
C GLY A 162 -6.36 3.30 14.06
N MET A 163 -5.42 4.08 13.54
CA MET A 163 -4.91 3.98 12.17
C MET A 163 -3.63 3.14 12.12
N GLU A 164 -3.38 2.47 11.00
CA GLU A 164 -2.05 1.98 10.69
C GLU A 164 -1.13 3.16 10.43
N VAL A 165 0.13 3.08 10.87
CA VAL A 165 1.12 4.14 10.69
C VAL A 165 2.28 3.63 9.85
N CYS A 166 2.62 4.39 8.81
CA CYS A 166 3.79 4.14 7.98
C CYS A 166 4.71 5.38 7.99
N THR A 167 6.02 5.18 7.97
CA THR A 167 6.97 6.30 7.85
C THR A 167 8.01 6.07 6.76
N THR A 168 8.50 7.17 6.18
CA THR A 168 9.60 7.23 5.22
C THR A 168 10.59 8.29 5.71
N LEU A 169 11.62 7.88 6.43
CA LEU A 169 12.54 8.77 7.15
C LEU A 169 14.00 8.63 6.69
N GLY A 170 14.22 7.97 5.54
CA GLY A 170 15.55 7.64 5.03
C GLY A 170 16.08 6.33 5.60
N MET A 171 17.41 6.22 5.74
CA MET A 171 18.07 5.01 6.25
C MET A 171 17.90 4.88 7.76
N LEU A 172 17.66 3.67 8.25
CA LEU A 172 17.52 3.36 9.67
C LEU A 172 18.64 2.46 10.17
N THR A 173 19.07 2.70 11.40
CA THR A 173 19.80 1.69 12.18
C THR A 173 18.81 0.69 12.81
N PRO A 174 19.29 -0.50 13.26
CA PRO A 174 18.44 -1.44 14.00
C PRO A 174 17.80 -0.84 15.26
N GLU A 175 18.52 0.02 15.99
CA GLU A 175 18.03 0.69 17.19
C GLU A 175 16.90 1.67 16.87
N GLN A 176 17.03 2.43 15.78
CA GLN A 176 15.98 3.36 15.32
C GLN A 176 14.73 2.61 14.86
N ALA A 177 14.91 1.48 14.18
CA ALA A 177 13.81 0.62 13.78
C ALA A 177 13.08 0.04 14.99
N ALA A 178 13.80 -0.38 16.05
CA ALA A 178 13.24 -0.84 17.30
C ALA A 178 12.45 0.27 18.02
N GLN A 179 13.00 1.48 18.11
CA GLN A 179 12.31 2.64 18.69
C GLN A 179 10.99 2.98 17.97
N LEU A 180 10.99 2.94 16.63
CA LEU A 180 9.77 3.12 15.84
C LEU A 180 8.74 2.01 16.11
N ARG A 181 9.20 0.76 16.25
CA ARG A 181 8.34 -0.36 16.63
C ARG A 181 7.69 -0.14 17.99
N GLU A 182 8.47 0.26 18.99
CA GLU A 182 8.00 0.58 20.35
C GLU A 182 7.00 1.74 20.34
N ALA A 183 7.20 2.74 19.48
CA ALA A 183 6.27 3.83 19.27
C ALA A 183 4.94 3.38 18.60
N GLY A 184 4.86 2.14 18.11
CA GLY A 184 3.67 1.57 17.48
C GLY A 184 3.63 1.67 15.95
N LEU A 185 4.78 1.88 15.30
CA LEU A 185 4.87 1.89 13.84
C LEU A 185 4.42 0.55 13.25
N THR A 186 3.52 0.61 12.27
CA THR A 186 3.00 -0.57 11.58
C THR A 186 3.90 -0.98 10.43
N ALA A 187 4.30 -0.02 9.60
CA ALA A 187 5.13 -0.27 8.42
C ALA A 187 6.18 0.83 8.22
N TYR A 188 7.28 0.49 7.60
CA TYR A 188 8.32 1.44 7.18
C TYR A 188 8.50 1.39 5.68
N ASN A 189 8.37 2.54 5.02
CA ASN A 189 8.59 2.65 3.58
C ASN A 189 10.07 2.98 3.30
N HIS A 190 10.68 2.12 2.50
CA HIS A 190 12.03 2.35 1.97
C HIS A 190 12.16 1.68 0.61
N ASN A 191 11.85 2.42 -0.45
CA ASN A 191 11.88 1.89 -1.80
C ASN A 191 13.32 1.54 -2.22
N VAL A 192 13.46 0.51 -3.03
CA VAL A 192 14.73 0.20 -3.71
C VAL A 192 14.86 0.93 -5.05
N ASP A 193 13.80 1.63 -5.44
CA ASP A 193 13.63 2.51 -6.59
C ASP A 193 13.68 1.78 -7.94
N THR A 194 14.71 0.97 -8.21
CA THR A 194 14.92 0.26 -9.49
C THR A 194 15.73 -1.04 -9.26
N SER A 195 16.29 -1.62 -10.32
CA SER A 195 17.22 -2.77 -10.22
C SER A 195 18.54 -2.40 -9.56
N PRO A 196 19.30 -3.38 -9.01
CA PRO A 196 20.68 -3.15 -8.56
C PRO A 196 21.57 -2.58 -9.65
N GLU A 197 21.40 -3.04 -10.88
CA GLU A 197 22.22 -2.66 -12.04
C GLU A 197 21.99 -1.23 -12.49
N TYR A 198 20.73 -0.75 -12.39
CA TYR A 198 20.35 0.59 -12.83
C TYR A 198 20.49 1.65 -11.72
N TYR A 199 20.58 1.24 -10.44
CA TYR A 199 20.47 2.11 -9.29
C TYR A 199 21.49 3.28 -9.28
N SER A 200 22.74 3.04 -9.72
CA SER A 200 23.77 4.09 -9.79
C SER A 200 23.44 5.23 -10.74
N LYS A 201 22.51 5.05 -11.68
CA LYS A 201 21.98 6.11 -12.55
C LYS A 201 20.88 6.93 -11.88
N VAL A 202 20.34 6.42 -10.78
CA VAL A 202 19.25 7.08 -10.02
C VAL A 202 19.80 7.89 -8.86
N SER A 203 20.78 7.35 -8.13
CA SER A 203 21.39 8.03 -6.99
C SER A 203 22.88 7.59 -6.84
N THR A 204 23.73 8.56 -6.47
CA THR A 204 25.17 8.31 -6.22
C THR A 204 25.58 8.55 -4.77
N THR A 205 24.75 9.22 -3.98
CA THR A 205 25.03 9.55 -2.58
C THR A 205 24.81 8.39 -1.61
N ARG A 206 24.18 7.31 -2.06
CA ARG A 206 24.00 6.06 -1.33
C ARG A 206 24.01 4.87 -2.28
N THR A 207 24.36 3.70 -1.75
CA THR A 207 24.42 2.46 -2.50
C THR A 207 23.11 1.69 -2.46
N TYR A 208 22.95 0.72 -3.36
CA TYR A 208 21.83 -0.23 -3.30
C TYR A 208 21.89 -1.09 -2.03
N ALA A 209 23.11 -1.43 -1.57
CA ALA A 209 23.31 -2.16 -0.33
C ALA A 209 22.81 -1.39 0.90
N ASP A 210 22.94 -0.05 0.93
CA ASP A 210 22.40 0.78 2.01
C ASP A 210 20.85 0.68 2.08
N ARG A 211 20.20 0.57 0.91
CA ARG A 211 18.75 0.32 0.82
C ARG A 211 18.38 -1.01 1.46
N LEU A 212 19.09 -2.08 1.08
CA LEU A 212 18.82 -3.42 1.60
C LEU A 212 19.14 -3.53 3.10
N ALA A 213 20.20 -2.87 3.57
CA ALA A 213 20.54 -2.83 5.00
C ALA A 213 19.42 -2.18 5.84
N THR A 214 18.81 -1.10 5.32
CA THR A 214 17.65 -0.49 5.98
C THR A 214 16.45 -1.44 6.02
N LEU A 215 16.14 -2.14 4.91
CA LEU A 215 15.05 -3.13 4.88
C LEU A 215 15.30 -4.27 5.87
N ALA A 216 16.55 -4.74 5.98
CA ALA A 216 16.93 -5.77 6.95
C ALA A 216 16.76 -5.28 8.41
N ALA A 217 17.13 -4.03 8.72
CA ALA A 217 16.94 -3.44 10.04
C ALA A 217 15.44 -3.36 10.40
N VAL A 218 14.60 -2.96 9.44
CA VAL A 218 13.13 -2.89 9.62
C VAL A 218 12.54 -4.28 9.87
N GLN A 219 12.89 -5.27 9.05
CA GLN A 219 12.43 -6.67 9.25
C GLN A 219 12.93 -7.24 10.58
N GLY A 220 14.19 -7.00 10.93
CA GLY A 220 14.80 -7.44 12.20
C GLY A 220 14.09 -6.86 13.43
N ALA A 221 13.57 -5.65 13.34
CA ALA A 221 12.76 -5.02 14.38
C ALA A 221 11.30 -5.53 14.42
N GLY A 222 10.88 -6.38 13.48
CA GLY A 222 9.50 -6.87 13.37
C GLY A 222 8.51 -5.79 12.91
N VAL A 223 8.97 -4.78 12.18
CA VAL A 223 8.14 -3.78 11.50
C VAL A 223 7.88 -4.27 10.08
N SER A 224 6.66 -4.11 9.58
CA SER A 224 6.32 -4.47 8.19
C SER A 224 7.10 -3.62 7.19
N VAL A 225 7.62 -4.26 6.14
CA VAL A 225 8.31 -3.57 5.05
C VAL A 225 7.31 -3.09 4.01
N CYS A 226 7.40 -1.80 3.66
CA CYS A 226 6.81 -1.22 2.46
C CYS A 226 7.95 -0.84 1.52
N ALA A 227 8.14 -1.60 0.45
CA ALA A 227 9.25 -1.37 -0.48
C ALA A 227 8.83 -1.68 -1.92
N GLY A 228 9.15 -0.78 -2.81
CA GLY A 228 8.82 -0.85 -4.23
C GLY A 228 9.79 -0.07 -5.09
N GLY A 229 9.33 0.35 -6.26
CA GLY A 229 10.14 1.09 -7.21
C GLY A 229 9.36 2.10 -8.03
N ILE A 230 10.08 2.73 -8.95
CA ILE A 230 9.59 3.77 -9.84
C ILE A 230 9.82 3.29 -11.28
N ILE A 231 8.79 3.34 -12.07
CA ILE A 231 8.80 3.00 -13.50
C ILE A 231 8.87 4.29 -14.30
N GLY A 232 9.73 4.35 -15.30
CA GLY A 232 9.96 5.54 -16.14
C GLY A 232 11.22 6.33 -15.81
N LEU A 233 12.12 5.79 -14.95
CA LEU A 233 13.42 6.41 -14.65
C LEU A 233 14.41 6.38 -15.83
N GLY A 234 14.03 5.75 -16.96
CA GLY A 234 14.89 5.45 -18.10
C GLY A 234 15.41 4.01 -18.09
N GLU A 235 14.89 3.20 -17.18
CA GLU A 235 15.16 1.77 -17.04
C GLU A 235 14.48 0.96 -18.15
N GLY A 236 15.03 -0.22 -18.44
CA GLY A 236 14.43 -1.18 -19.36
C GLY A 236 13.61 -2.29 -18.67
N PRO A 237 12.94 -3.17 -19.47
CA PRO A 237 12.20 -4.32 -18.92
C PRO A 237 13.04 -5.22 -18.02
N GLY A 238 14.30 -5.44 -18.34
CA GLY A 238 15.24 -6.23 -17.51
C GLY A 238 15.50 -5.62 -16.13
N ASP A 239 15.44 -4.28 -16.02
CA ASP A 239 15.57 -3.58 -14.73
C ASP A 239 14.27 -3.70 -13.92
N ARG A 240 13.10 -3.63 -14.55
CA ARG A 240 11.81 -3.86 -13.89
C ARG A 240 11.72 -5.28 -13.32
N VAL A 241 12.21 -6.27 -14.07
CA VAL A 241 12.38 -7.65 -13.59
C VAL A 241 13.38 -7.71 -12.43
N GLY A 242 14.54 -7.02 -12.52
CA GLY A 242 15.54 -6.95 -11.45
C GLY A 242 15.01 -6.34 -10.16
N LEU A 243 14.21 -5.26 -10.26
CA LEU A 243 13.49 -4.67 -9.15
C LEU A 243 12.57 -5.69 -8.45
N LEU A 244 11.69 -6.34 -9.23
CA LEU A 244 10.73 -7.31 -8.70
C LEU A 244 11.43 -8.55 -8.12
N HIS A 245 12.53 -8.99 -8.75
CA HIS A 245 13.36 -10.07 -8.23
C HIS A 245 13.96 -9.73 -6.86
N THR A 246 14.53 -8.53 -6.70
CA THR A 246 15.05 -8.10 -5.39
C THR A 246 13.97 -8.16 -4.31
N LEU A 247 12.78 -7.63 -4.59
CA LEU A 247 11.68 -7.61 -3.61
C LEU A 247 11.16 -9.02 -3.29
N ALA A 248 11.03 -9.88 -4.29
CA ALA A 248 10.54 -11.25 -4.14
C ALA A 248 11.56 -12.20 -3.47
N THR A 249 12.84 -11.82 -3.41
CA THR A 249 13.91 -12.62 -2.78
C THR A 249 14.37 -12.09 -1.42
N LEU A 250 13.71 -11.06 -0.88
CA LEU A 250 13.92 -10.68 0.52
C LEU A 250 13.54 -11.84 1.46
N PRO A 251 14.16 -11.94 2.65
CA PRO A 251 13.87 -13.02 3.60
C PRO A 251 12.38 -13.22 3.91
N ALA A 252 11.62 -12.14 3.90
CA ALA A 252 10.15 -12.14 3.83
C ALA A 252 9.73 -11.14 2.76
N HIS A 253 8.69 -11.47 1.98
CA HIS A 253 8.14 -10.53 1.01
C HIS A 253 7.72 -9.23 1.71
N PRO A 254 7.88 -8.05 1.07
CA PRO A 254 7.33 -6.82 1.61
C PRO A 254 5.83 -6.96 1.85
N GLU A 255 5.35 -6.45 2.98
CA GLU A 255 3.91 -6.38 3.23
C GLU A 255 3.22 -5.52 2.16
N SER A 256 3.89 -4.44 1.72
CA SER A 256 3.35 -3.53 0.70
C SER A 256 4.40 -3.24 -0.36
N VAL A 257 3.98 -3.33 -1.63
CA VAL A 257 4.82 -3.08 -2.82
C VAL A 257 4.22 -1.91 -3.62
N PRO A 258 4.67 -0.66 -3.38
CA PRO A 258 4.27 0.48 -4.19
C PRO A 258 4.91 0.40 -5.59
N ILE A 259 4.06 0.49 -6.61
CA ILE A 259 4.44 0.71 -8.00
C ILE A 259 4.16 2.19 -8.30
N ASN A 260 5.23 2.95 -8.50
CA ASN A 260 5.15 4.36 -8.82
C ASN A 260 5.40 4.56 -10.31
N ALA A 261 4.63 5.41 -10.98
CA ALA A 261 5.00 5.98 -12.25
C ALA A 261 5.80 7.27 -12.00
N LEU A 262 6.88 7.47 -12.74
CA LEU A 262 7.66 8.70 -12.64
C LEU A 262 6.76 9.91 -12.92
N VAL A 263 6.76 10.86 -12.00
CA VAL A 263 6.26 12.21 -12.23
C VAL A 263 7.48 13.09 -12.47
N ALA A 264 7.72 13.45 -13.73
CA ALA A 264 8.85 14.28 -14.11
C ALA A 264 8.67 15.69 -13.55
N VAL A 265 9.56 16.09 -12.63
CA VAL A 265 9.50 17.42 -12.00
C VAL A 265 10.51 18.34 -12.65
N PRO A 266 10.11 19.55 -13.12
CA PRO A 266 11.02 20.52 -13.68
C PRO A 266 12.18 20.85 -12.73
N GLY A 267 13.38 20.98 -13.27
CA GLY A 267 14.61 21.25 -12.51
C GLY A 267 15.30 20.02 -11.94
N THR A 268 14.69 18.82 -12.03
CA THR A 268 15.35 17.56 -11.67
C THR A 268 16.10 16.96 -12.86
N PRO A 269 17.15 16.15 -12.64
CA PRO A 269 17.86 15.45 -13.74
C PRO A 269 16.97 14.62 -14.66
N MET A 270 15.82 14.15 -14.17
CA MET A 270 14.89 13.29 -14.90
C MET A 270 13.65 14.03 -15.43
N GLU A 271 13.68 15.38 -15.49
CA GLU A 271 12.56 16.19 -15.99
C GLU A 271 12.17 15.87 -17.43
N GLY A 272 13.13 15.42 -18.26
CA GLY A 272 12.92 15.08 -19.67
C GLY A 272 12.57 13.60 -19.93
N ASN A 273 12.46 12.78 -18.90
CA ASN A 273 12.12 11.38 -19.09
C ASN A 273 10.64 11.23 -19.52
N PRO A 274 10.36 10.40 -20.52
CA PRO A 274 8.97 10.13 -20.91
C PRO A 274 8.24 9.38 -19.79
N PRO A 275 6.96 9.72 -19.53
CA PRO A 275 6.17 8.97 -18.57
C PRO A 275 5.98 7.52 -19.03
N PRO A 276 5.93 6.54 -18.13
CA PRO A 276 5.58 5.18 -18.49
C PRO A 276 4.12 5.11 -18.95
N THR A 277 3.81 4.15 -19.82
CA THR A 277 2.42 3.92 -20.24
C THR A 277 1.62 3.26 -19.13
N GLY A 278 0.28 3.41 -19.16
CA GLY A 278 -0.60 2.69 -18.23
C GLY A 278 -0.41 1.16 -18.31
N LEU A 279 -0.14 0.64 -19.51
CA LEU A 279 0.12 -0.80 -19.72
C LEU A 279 1.44 -1.26 -19.11
N ASP A 280 2.48 -0.41 -19.04
CA ASP A 280 3.71 -0.70 -18.31
C ASP A 280 3.45 -0.87 -16.81
N ILE A 281 2.65 0.04 -16.24
CA ILE A 281 2.26 -0.02 -14.84
C ILE A 281 1.43 -1.28 -14.55
N VAL A 282 0.43 -1.58 -15.38
CA VAL A 282 -0.38 -2.80 -15.25
C VAL A 282 0.50 -4.05 -15.31
N ARG A 283 1.47 -4.12 -16.21
CA ARG A 283 2.41 -5.25 -16.32
C ARG A 283 3.23 -5.41 -15.03
N CYS A 284 3.75 -4.32 -14.48
CA CYS A 284 4.50 -4.36 -13.22
C CYS A 284 3.62 -4.78 -12.03
N VAL A 285 2.38 -4.26 -11.94
CA VAL A 285 1.38 -4.65 -10.93
C VAL A 285 1.06 -6.15 -11.02
N ALA A 286 0.75 -6.63 -12.22
CA ALA A 286 0.40 -8.03 -12.46
C ALA A 286 1.56 -8.97 -12.12
N THR A 287 2.78 -8.64 -12.56
CA THR A 287 3.98 -9.43 -12.23
C THR A 287 4.22 -9.44 -10.73
N ALA A 288 4.17 -8.27 -10.06
CA ALA A 288 4.32 -8.17 -8.61
C ALA A 288 3.28 -9.05 -7.86
N ARG A 289 2.02 -9.06 -8.32
CA ARG A 289 0.96 -9.91 -7.74
C ARG A 289 1.25 -11.40 -7.89
N VAL A 290 1.75 -11.84 -9.04
CA VAL A 290 2.08 -13.25 -9.29
C VAL A 290 3.25 -13.71 -8.43
N VAL A 291 4.31 -12.91 -8.33
CA VAL A 291 5.54 -13.31 -7.64
C VAL A 291 5.52 -13.04 -6.13
N MET A 292 4.65 -12.13 -5.66
CA MET A 292 4.44 -11.79 -4.25
C MET A 292 2.94 -11.86 -3.89
N PRO A 293 2.35 -13.07 -3.84
CA PRO A 293 0.89 -13.24 -3.83
C PRO A 293 0.18 -12.61 -2.62
N ALA A 294 0.81 -12.59 -1.46
CA ALA A 294 0.23 -12.05 -0.22
C ALA A 294 0.49 -10.56 -0.01
N SER A 295 1.39 -9.95 -0.77
CA SER A 295 1.73 -8.52 -0.63
C SER A 295 0.59 -7.63 -1.05
N VAL A 296 0.48 -6.47 -0.42
CA VAL A 296 -0.38 -5.37 -0.88
C VAL A 296 0.32 -4.66 -2.02
N VAL A 297 -0.24 -4.68 -3.22
CA VAL A 297 0.31 -3.96 -4.38
C VAL A 297 -0.38 -2.60 -4.47
N ARG A 298 0.42 -1.53 -4.41
CA ARG A 298 -0.12 -0.16 -4.39
C ARG A 298 0.09 0.54 -5.72
N LEU A 299 -0.99 1.09 -6.29
CA LEU A 299 -0.88 2.17 -7.26
C LEU A 299 -0.51 3.44 -6.50
N SER A 300 0.69 3.96 -6.77
CA SER A 300 1.30 5.00 -5.97
C SER A 300 1.45 6.31 -6.77
N ALA A 301 2.61 7.00 -6.71
CA ALA A 301 2.82 8.24 -7.45
C ALA A 301 2.58 8.05 -8.96
N GLY A 302 2.14 9.12 -9.64
CA GLY A 302 1.80 9.13 -11.06
C GLY A 302 0.46 8.47 -11.41
N ARG A 303 -0.30 7.98 -10.42
CA ARG A 303 -1.63 7.40 -10.64
C ARG A 303 -2.62 8.38 -11.28
N LYS A 304 -2.50 9.66 -10.97
CA LYS A 304 -3.35 10.72 -11.54
C LYS A 304 -3.29 10.77 -13.07
N GLU A 305 -2.15 10.41 -13.65
CA GLU A 305 -1.93 10.43 -15.10
C GLU A 305 -2.45 9.17 -15.80
N LEU A 306 -2.87 8.15 -15.04
CA LEU A 306 -3.46 6.94 -15.58
C LEU A 306 -4.93 7.16 -15.89
N SER A 307 -5.38 6.68 -17.06
CA SER A 307 -6.80 6.69 -17.40
C SER A 307 -7.61 5.84 -16.40
N PRO A 308 -8.92 6.10 -16.24
CA PRO A 308 -9.79 5.21 -15.46
C PRO A 308 -9.75 3.75 -15.92
N GLY A 309 -9.58 3.52 -17.23
CA GLY A 309 -9.43 2.17 -17.79
C GLY A 309 -8.12 1.49 -17.37
N ASP A 310 -6.99 2.20 -17.38
CA ASP A 310 -5.71 1.68 -16.90
C ASP A 310 -5.76 1.34 -15.41
N GLN A 311 -6.37 2.22 -14.61
CA GLN A 311 -6.56 1.97 -13.17
C GLN A 311 -7.46 0.77 -12.92
N ALA A 312 -8.58 0.64 -13.64
CA ALA A 312 -9.47 -0.52 -13.55
C ALA A 312 -8.75 -1.82 -13.90
N LEU A 313 -7.95 -1.81 -14.96
CA LEU A 313 -7.13 -2.97 -15.36
C LEU A 313 -6.06 -3.30 -14.30
N ALA A 314 -5.44 -2.29 -13.68
CA ALA A 314 -4.48 -2.49 -12.59
C ALA A 314 -5.15 -3.10 -11.34
N PHE A 315 -6.36 -2.65 -10.95
CA PHE A 315 -7.12 -3.27 -9.86
C PHE A 315 -7.53 -4.72 -10.19
N LEU A 316 -7.96 -4.98 -11.44
CA LEU A 316 -8.23 -6.35 -11.90
C LEU A 316 -6.98 -7.23 -11.80
N ALA A 317 -5.82 -6.71 -12.22
CA ALA A 317 -4.52 -7.37 -12.17
C ALA A 317 -3.93 -7.48 -10.75
N GLY A 318 -4.62 -6.98 -9.72
CA GLY A 318 -4.28 -7.23 -8.34
C GLY A 318 -3.70 -6.05 -7.56
N ALA A 319 -3.77 -4.82 -8.05
CA ALA A 319 -3.60 -3.66 -7.19
C ALA A 319 -4.71 -3.65 -6.13
N ASN A 320 -4.38 -3.36 -4.88
CA ASN A 320 -5.33 -3.32 -3.77
C ASN A 320 -4.97 -2.27 -2.71
N SER A 321 -4.20 -1.26 -3.08
CA SER A 321 -3.93 -0.09 -2.25
C SER A 321 -3.70 1.14 -3.12
N VAL A 322 -4.07 2.31 -2.60
CA VAL A 322 -3.82 3.62 -3.22
C VAL A 322 -3.41 4.64 -2.16
N PHE A 323 -2.78 5.73 -2.61
CA PHE A 323 -2.76 6.95 -1.83
C PHE A 323 -4.04 7.75 -2.08
N ASP A 324 -4.65 8.20 -0.99
CA ASP A 324 -5.87 8.98 -0.91
C ASP A 324 -5.54 10.44 -0.55
N GLY A 325 -6.23 11.38 -1.18
CA GLY A 325 -6.00 12.82 -1.02
C GLY A 325 -5.27 13.43 -2.21
N ASP A 326 -5.42 14.72 -2.37
CA ASP A 326 -5.03 15.54 -3.52
C ASP A 326 -3.52 15.74 -3.69
N LYS A 327 -2.73 15.43 -2.66
CA LYS A 327 -1.28 15.64 -2.66
C LYS A 327 -0.53 14.46 -2.05
N LEU A 328 0.60 14.11 -2.67
CA LEU A 328 1.63 13.26 -2.08
C LEU A 328 2.66 14.11 -1.30
N LEU A 329 3.95 13.77 -1.33
CA LEU A 329 4.96 14.59 -0.63
C LEU A 329 5.08 15.99 -1.26
N THR A 330 5.29 16.06 -2.58
CA THR A 330 5.50 17.31 -3.33
C THR A 330 4.73 17.36 -4.65
N THR A 331 4.14 16.26 -5.08
CA THR A 331 3.40 16.14 -6.34
C THR A 331 1.91 16.00 -6.10
N ALA A 332 1.09 16.38 -7.09
CA ALA A 332 -0.35 16.15 -7.07
C ALA A 332 -0.68 14.66 -7.07
N ASN A 333 -1.83 14.30 -6.52
CA ASN A 333 -2.42 12.98 -6.55
C ASN A 333 -3.84 13.05 -7.15
N ALA A 334 -4.50 11.90 -7.32
CA ALA A 334 -5.89 11.87 -7.74
C ALA A 334 -6.79 12.54 -6.70
N ASP A 335 -7.80 13.24 -7.17
CA ASP A 335 -8.80 13.88 -6.34
C ASP A 335 -9.66 12.83 -5.60
N ARG A 336 -10.21 13.20 -4.45
CA ARG A 336 -11.07 12.30 -3.67
C ARG A 336 -12.39 12.00 -4.33
N ASP A 337 -12.94 12.95 -5.05
CA ASP A 337 -14.23 12.78 -5.74
C ASP A 337 -14.02 11.88 -6.96
N ASP A 338 -12.90 12.01 -7.68
CA ASP A 338 -12.51 11.12 -8.77
C ASP A 338 -12.31 9.68 -8.25
N ASP A 339 -11.66 9.53 -7.10
CA ASP A 339 -11.48 8.22 -6.46
C ASP A 339 -12.81 7.61 -6.00
N ALA A 340 -13.71 8.41 -5.43
CA ALA A 340 -15.01 7.94 -5.01
C ALA A 340 -15.86 7.48 -6.21
N ALA A 341 -15.82 8.22 -7.31
CA ALA A 341 -16.50 7.86 -8.56
C ALA A 341 -15.93 6.56 -9.15
N LEU A 342 -14.60 6.45 -9.23
CA LEU A 342 -13.93 5.25 -9.74
C LEU A 342 -14.22 4.02 -8.87
N PHE A 343 -14.11 4.14 -7.55
CA PHE A 343 -14.36 3.03 -6.63
C PHE A 343 -15.83 2.62 -6.65
N GLY A 344 -16.76 3.57 -6.75
CA GLY A 344 -18.18 3.28 -6.93
C GLY A 344 -18.48 2.52 -8.22
N ALA A 345 -17.91 2.94 -9.34
CA ALA A 345 -18.04 2.27 -10.63
C ALA A 345 -17.46 0.85 -10.65
N LEU A 346 -16.35 0.61 -9.91
CA LEU A 346 -15.67 -0.68 -9.84
C LEU A 346 -16.18 -1.57 -8.69
N GLY A 347 -17.09 -1.08 -7.82
CA GLY A 347 -17.57 -1.81 -6.65
C GLY A 347 -16.51 -1.99 -5.56
N LEU A 348 -15.49 -1.13 -5.50
CA LEU A 348 -14.40 -1.20 -4.53
C LEU A 348 -14.81 -0.56 -3.20
N LYS A 349 -14.26 -1.10 -2.10
CA LYS A 349 -14.54 -0.67 -0.72
C LYS A 349 -13.25 -0.42 0.04
N SER A 350 -13.26 0.52 0.98
CA SER A 350 -12.13 0.74 1.87
C SER A 350 -11.91 -0.47 2.76
N ARG A 351 -10.67 -0.97 2.77
CA ARG A 351 -10.23 -2.05 3.65
C ARG A 351 -10.07 -1.51 5.08
N PRO A 352 -10.66 -2.12 6.10
CA PRO A 352 -10.42 -1.73 7.49
C PRO A 352 -8.93 -1.79 7.88
N ALA A 353 -8.51 -0.95 8.84
CA ALA A 353 -7.18 -1.00 9.40
C ALA A 353 -6.93 -2.34 10.15
N PHE A 354 -5.69 -2.79 10.17
CA PHE A 354 -5.21 -3.97 10.89
C PHE A 354 -5.83 -5.31 10.49
N LEU A 355 -6.54 -5.39 9.38
CA LEU A 355 -6.92 -6.70 8.85
C LEU A 355 -5.67 -7.46 8.39
N PRO A 356 -5.57 -8.78 8.65
CA PRO A 356 -4.51 -9.61 8.12
C PRO A 356 -4.45 -9.54 6.59
N TYR A 357 -3.25 -9.59 6.02
CA TYR A 357 -3.03 -9.72 4.59
C TYR A 357 -2.80 -11.19 4.25
N GLY A 358 -3.57 -11.72 3.30
CA GLY A 358 -3.42 -13.08 2.79
C GLY A 358 -3.96 -14.18 3.73
N ALA A 359 -4.38 -15.28 3.16
CA ALA A 359 -4.86 -16.47 3.88
C ALA A 359 -3.74 -17.32 4.51
N GLY A 360 -2.52 -16.82 4.60
CA GLY A 360 -1.34 -17.57 5.09
C GLY A 360 -0.34 -16.77 5.92
N GLY A 361 -0.62 -15.48 6.21
CA GLY A 361 0.25 -14.68 7.05
C GLY A 361 -0.13 -14.83 8.52
N GLU A 362 0.63 -15.59 9.30
CA GLU A 362 0.68 -15.35 10.73
C GLU A 362 1.23 -13.94 10.94
N THR A 363 0.29 -12.97 10.99
CA THR A 363 0.62 -11.66 11.53
C THR A 363 0.95 -11.88 13.00
N SER A 364 2.16 -11.55 13.40
CA SER A 364 2.56 -11.51 14.79
C SER A 364 1.44 -10.82 15.58
N ARG A 365 0.78 -11.58 16.42
CA ARG A 365 -0.21 -11.10 17.38
C ARG A 365 0.50 -10.15 18.35
N THR A 366 0.54 -8.88 18.02
CA THR A 366 0.81 -7.85 19.02
C THR A 366 -0.51 -7.51 19.70
N GLY A 367 -0.59 -7.88 20.97
CA GLY A 367 -1.70 -7.83 21.89
C GLY A 367 -2.77 -6.77 21.66
N ALA A 368 -3.99 -7.24 21.58
CA ALA A 368 -5.14 -6.46 21.99
C ALA A 368 -4.96 -6.13 23.48
N VAL A 369 -4.76 -4.87 23.79
CA VAL A 369 -4.96 -4.38 25.16
C VAL A 369 -6.47 -4.42 25.37
N GLU A 370 -6.91 -5.39 26.16
CA GLU A 370 -8.29 -5.44 26.65
C GLU A 370 -8.57 -4.13 27.41
N GLY A 371 -9.56 -3.38 26.91
CA GLY A 371 -10.07 -2.19 27.59
C GLY A 371 -10.69 -2.59 28.93
N GLY A 372 -9.98 -2.26 30.02
CA GLY A 372 -10.50 -2.38 31.37
C GLY A 372 -11.75 -1.52 31.56
N ALA A 373 -12.85 -2.15 31.89
CA ALA A 373 -14.09 -1.50 32.28
C ALA A 373 -13.85 -0.60 33.48
N VAL A 374 -14.10 0.70 33.30
CA VAL A 374 -14.22 1.65 34.43
C VAL A 374 -15.51 1.34 35.15
N LYS A 375 -15.42 0.79 36.37
CA LYS A 375 -16.54 0.71 37.30
C LYS A 375 -16.86 2.11 37.80
N GLU A 376 -18.04 2.62 37.48
CA GLU A 376 -18.66 3.71 38.23
C GLU A 376 -18.87 3.26 39.68
N GLN A 377 -18.24 3.93 40.64
CA GLN A 377 -18.65 3.93 42.02
C GLN A 377 -19.45 5.22 42.29
N ARG A 378 -20.74 5.04 42.48
CA ARG A 378 -21.59 6.05 43.18
C ARG A 378 -21.31 5.98 44.69
N ALA A 379 -21.03 7.08 45.26
CA ALA A 379 -21.42 7.49 46.61
C ALA A 379 -21.29 9.02 46.69
#